data_b07f290d8e3bae6628ce311d97d2e576
#
_entry.id   b07f290d8e3bae6628ce311d97d2e576
#
_cell.length_a   1.000
_cell.length_b   1.000
_cell.length_c   1.000
_cell.angle_alpha   90.00
_cell.angle_beta   90.00
_cell.angle_gamma   90.00
#
_symmetry.space_group_name_H-M   'P 1'
#
loop_
_entity.id
_entity.type
_entity.pdbx_description
1 polymer ?
#
loop_
_entity_poly.entity_id
_entity_poly.type
_entity_poly.pdbx_seq_one_letter_code
_entity_poly.pdbx_strand_id
1 'polypeptide(L)'
;MNIQQTKQENTLTIAVEGRLDTLTAPELEETLKTSLEGVQELIFDLSALDYISSAGLRVLLSAQKTMNNQGSMKVIHANEIVLEIFEVTGFCDILTIE
;
A
#
# COMPACT_ATOMS: atom_id res chain seq x y z
N MET A 1 -5.14 5.84 12.28
CA MET A 1 -4.37 4.88 11.45
C MET A 1 -2.98 4.71 12.06
N ASN A 2 -2.47 3.51 12.02
CA ASN A 2 -1.13 3.22 12.50
C ASN A 2 -0.30 2.64 11.35
N ILE A 3 0.92 3.13 11.19
CA ILE A 3 1.82 2.69 10.12
C ILE A 3 3.08 2.13 10.76
N GLN A 4 3.43 0.89 10.42
CA GLN A 4 4.67 0.27 10.87
C GLN A 4 5.52 -0.09 9.67
N GLN A 5 6.79 0.27 9.73
CA GLN A 5 7.74 -0.02 8.66
C GLN A 5 8.80 -1.00 9.14
N THR A 6 9.07 -1.99 8.33
CA THR A 6 10.15 -2.95 8.57
C THR A 6 11.00 -3.01 7.31
N LYS A 7 12.25 -2.63 7.41
CA LYS A 7 13.17 -2.69 6.27
C LYS A 7 14.20 -3.76 6.49
N GLN A 8 14.39 -4.61 5.49
CA GLN A 8 15.35 -5.70 5.54
C GLN A 8 16.04 -5.76 4.18
N GLU A 9 17.29 -5.31 4.15
CA GLU A 9 18.05 -5.15 2.90
C GLU A 9 17.33 -4.17 1.98
N ASN A 10 16.89 -4.62 0.80
CA ASN A 10 16.21 -3.77 -0.18
C ASN A 10 14.69 -3.97 -0.18
N THR A 11 14.17 -4.69 0.82
CA THR A 11 12.73 -4.94 0.97
C THR A 11 12.17 -4.10 2.10
N LEU A 12 11.13 -3.33 1.79
CA LEU A 12 10.39 -2.55 2.78
C LEU A 12 8.99 -3.12 2.91
N THR A 13 8.61 -3.47 4.14
CA THR A 13 7.25 -3.88 4.46
C THR A 13 6.57 -2.77 5.24
N ILE A 14 5.42 -2.32 4.75
CA ILE A 14 4.61 -1.31 5.43
C ILE A 14 3.30 -1.95 5.86
N ALA A 15 3.09 -2.04 7.17
CA ALA A 15 1.84 -2.52 7.74
C ALA A 15 0.96 -1.31 8.07
N VAL A 16 -0.26 -1.30 7.55
CA VAL A 16 -1.21 -0.21 7.74
C VAL A 16 -2.40 -0.74 8.56
N GLU A 17 -2.67 -0.11 9.69
CA GLU A 17 -3.73 -0.52 10.60
C GLU A 17 -4.83 0.53 10.67
N GLY A 18 -6.08 0.09 10.67
CA GLY A 18 -7.24 0.95 10.82
C GLY A 18 -7.90 1.26 9.49
N ARG A 19 -8.15 2.52 9.22
CA ARG A 19 -8.83 2.97 8.00
C ARG A 19 -7.87 3.82 7.17
N LEU A 20 -7.77 3.51 5.90
CA LEU A 20 -7.02 4.32 4.95
C LEU A 20 -8.03 5.09 4.11
N ASP A 21 -8.27 6.33 4.49
CA ASP A 21 -9.30 7.18 3.90
C ASP A 21 -8.77 8.59 3.61
N THR A 22 -9.66 9.52 3.30
CA THR A 22 -9.29 10.89 2.94
C THR A 22 -8.49 11.59 4.05
N LEU A 23 -8.77 11.27 5.32
CA LEU A 23 -8.11 11.91 6.45
C LEU A 23 -6.74 11.30 6.74
N THR A 24 -6.56 10.01 6.48
CA THR A 24 -5.35 9.27 6.82
C THR A 24 -4.40 9.05 5.63
N ALA A 25 -4.92 9.10 4.40
CA ALA A 25 -4.10 8.89 3.21
C ALA A 25 -2.89 9.85 3.12
N PRO A 26 -3.00 11.14 3.49
CA PRO A 26 -1.83 12.03 3.47
C PRO A 26 -0.68 11.56 4.36
N GLU A 27 -0.97 10.92 5.49
CA GLU A 27 0.07 10.40 6.38
C GLU A 27 0.85 9.28 5.68
N LEU A 28 0.15 8.36 5.03
CA LEU A 28 0.81 7.28 4.31
C LEU A 28 1.60 7.83 3.12
N GLU A 29 1.04 8.79 2.39
CA GLU A 29 1.72 9.42 1.27
C GLU A 29 3.04 10.06 1.70
N GLU A 30 3.01 10.79 2.82
CA GLU A 30 4.22 11.43 3.35
C GLU A 30 5.26 10.39 3.77
N THR A 31 4.82 9.30 4.39
CA THR A 31 5.71 8.19 4.75
C THR A 31 6.41 7.63 3.51
N LEU A 32 5.66 7.42 2.43
CA LEU A 32 6.21 6.87 1.21
C LEU A 32 7.23 7.78 0.53
N LYS A 33 7.03 9.10 0.62
CA LYS A 33 7.95 10.05 0.00
C LYS A 33 9.37 9.93 0.53
N THR A 34 9.53 9.55 1.79
CA THR A 34 10.84 9.47 2.43
C THR A 34 11.36 8.04 2.53
N SER A 35 10.52 7.04 2.32
CA SER A 35 10.87 5.65 2.61
C SER A 35 11.23 4.81 1.39
N LEU A 36 10.85 5.23 0.19
CA LEU A 36 11.01 4.40 -1.00
C LEU A 36 12.37 4.49 -1.68
N GLU A 37 13.22 5.42 -1.28
CA GLU A 37 14.53 5.54 -1.90
C GLU A 37 15.36 4.28 -1.66
N GLY A 38 15.85 3.67 -2.75
CA GLY A 38 16.66 2.47 -2.69
C GLY A 38 15.89 1.18 -2.44
N VAL A 39 14.58 1.25 -2.30
CA VAL A 39 13.76 0.05 -2.10
C VAL A 39 13.53 -0.65 -3.43
N GLN A 40 13.82 -1.95 -3.47
CA GLN A 40 13.61 -2.77 -4.66
C GLN A 40 12.33 -3.60 -4.58
N GLU A 41 11.88 -3.93 -3.37
CA GLU A 41 10.60 -4.60 -3.16
C GLU A 41 9.82 -3.92 -2.07
N LEU A 42 8.60 -3.48 -2.39
CA LEU A 42 7.69 -2.87 -1.43
C LEU A 42 6.53 -3.83 -1.18
N ILE A 43 6.28 -4.11 0.09
CA ILE A 43 5.18 -4.98 0.51
C ILE A 43 4.25 -4.17 1.41
N PHE A 44 2.97 -4.11 1.03
CA PHE A 44 1.94 -3.57 1.92
C PHE A 44 1.24 -4.73 2.62
N ASP A 45 1.36 -4.78 3.94
CA ASP A 45 0.66 -5.75 4.76
C ASP A 45 -0.62 -5.10 5.27
N LEU A 46 -1.75 -5.55 4.76
CA LEU A 46 -3.06 -4.98 5.08
C LEU A 46 -3.86 -5.84 6.07
N SER A 47 -3.19 -6.72 6.81
CA SER A 47 -3.87 -7.64 7.74
C SER A 47 -4.70 -6.91 8.80
N ALA A 48 -4.31 -5.71 9.18
CA ALA A 48 -5.03 -4.90 10.18
C ALA A 48 -5.76 -3.70 9.59
N LEU A 49 -5.88 -3.65 8.26
CA LEU A 49 -6.61 -2.58 7.58
C LEU A 49 -8.08 -2.97 7.46
N ASP A 50 -8.97 -2.11 7.97
CA ASP A 50 -10.41 -2.36 7.97
C ASP A 50 -11.10 -1.87 6.70
N TYR A 51 -10.58 -0.79 6.10
CA TYR A 51 -11.24 -0.15 4.97
C TYR A 51 -10.27 0.73 4.20
N ILE A 52 -10.50 0.84 2.88
CA ILE A 52 -9.73 1.74 2.01
C ILE A 52 -10.70 2.58 1.15
N SER A 53 -10.45 3.87 1.07
CA SER A 53 -11.22 4.79 0.23
C SER A 53 -10.49 5.07 -1.08
N SER A 54 -11.12 5.86 -1.96
CA SER A 54 -10.49 6.28 -3.20
C SER A 54 -9.19 7.06 -2.97
N ALA A 55 -9.11 7.84 -1.88
CA ALA A 55 -7.89 8.54 -1.53
C ALA A 55 -6.77 7.56 -1.19
N GLY A 56 -7.09 6.50 -0.44
CA GLY A 56 -6.12 5.44 -0.15
C GLY A 56 -5.69 4.69 -1.39
N LEU A 57 -6.62 4.38 -2.28
CA LEU A 57 -6.30 3.72 -3.55
C LEU A 57 -5.32 4.55 -4.38
N ARG A 58 -5.49 5.87 -4.40
CA ARG A 58 -4.56 6.75 -5.11
C ARG A 58 -3.14 6.69 -4.54
N VAL A 59 -3.01 6.57 -3.24
CA VAL A 59 -1.69 6.44 -2.60
C VAL A 59 -1.05 5.12 -3.03
N LEU A 60 -1.79 4.01 -3.03
CA LEU A 60 -1.28 2.72 -3.49
C LEU A 60 -0.90 2.78 -4.97
N LEU A 61 -1.69 3.45 -5.79
CA LEU A 61 -1.38 3.62 -7.21
C LEU A 61 -0.09 4.39 -7.41
N SER A 62 0.09 5.48 -6.66
CA SER A 62 1.31 6.28 -6.72
C SER A 62 2.53 5.46 -6.32
N ALA A 63 2.41 4.66 -5.27
CA ALA A 63 3.48 3.76 -4.83
C ALA A 63 3.80 2.73 -5.92
N GLN A 64 2.78 2.16 -6.56
CA GLN A 64 2.98 1.18 -7.64
C GLN A 64 3.72 1.80 -8.82
N LYS A 65 3.36 3.03 -9.20
CA LYS A 65 4.05 3.71 -10.29
C LYS A 65 5.51 3.97 -9.96
N THR A 66 5.81 4.37 -8.74
CA THR A 66 7.18 4.55 -8.29
C THR A 66 7.94 3.23 -8.34
N MET A 67 7.35 2.16 -7.82
CA MET A 67 8.01 0.87 -7.79
C MET A 67 8.17 0.24 -9.17
N ASN A 68 7.29 0.54 -10.12
CA ASN A 68 7.47 0.08 -11.51
C ASN A 68 8.78 0.59 -12.12
N ASN A 69 9.30 1.71 -11.62
CA ASN A 69 10.54 2.30 -12.11
C ASN A 69 11.78 1.79 -11.37
N GLN A 70 11.63 1.15 -10.21
CA GLN A 70 12.79 0.76 -9.42
C GLN A 70 12.75 -0.70 -8.92
N GLY A 71 11.62 -1.38 -9.05
CA GLY A 71 11.53 -2.75 -8.56
C GLY A 71 10.13 -3.31 -8.68
N SER A 72 9.62 -3.84 -7.57
CA SER A 72 8.30 -4.46 -7.54
C SER A 72 7.54 -4.08 -6.27
N MET A 73 6.22 -4.25 -6.31
CA MET A 73 5.34 -4.00 -5.19
C MET A 73 4.29 -5.10 -5.11
N LYS A 74 3.95 -5.50 -3.91
CA LYS A 74 2.82 -6.41 -3.70
C LYS A 74 2.04 -6.04 -2.46
N VAL A 75 0.79 -6.48 -2.44
CA VAL A 75 -0.15 -6.27 -1.33
C VAL A 75 -0.52 -7.64 -0.78
N ILE A 76 -0.39 -7.81 0.54
CA ILE A 76 -0.68 -9.08 1.18
C ILE A 76 -1.73 -8.90 2.28
N HIS A 77 -2.46 -9.97 2.56
CA HIS A 77 -3.38 -10.08 3.70
C HIS A 77 -4.55 -9.09 3.69
N ALA A 78 -4.99 -8.63 2.51
CA ALA A 78 -6.18 -7.78 2.44
C ALA A 78 -7.42 -8.60 2.83
N ASN A 79 -8.32 -8.01 3.64
CA ASN A 79 -9.55 -8.67 4.01
C ASN A 79 -10.57 -8.66 2.87
N GLU A 80 -11.70 -9.34 3.04
CA GLU A 80 -12.72 -9.45 1.99
C GLU A 80 -13.26 -8.11 1.53
N ILE A 81 -13.44 -7.17 2.44
CA ILE A 81 -13.96 -5.83 2.11
C ILE A 81 -12.96 -5.08 1.23
N VAL A 82 -11.69 -5.09 1.62
CA VAL A 82 -10.65 -4.42 0.85
C VAL A 82 -10.44 -5.10 -0.51
N LEU A 83 -10.47 -6.43 -0.55
CA LEU A 83 -10.36 -7.17 -1.80
C LEU A 83 -11.51 -6.86 -2.75
N GLU A 84 -12.74 -6.74 -2.23
CA GLU A 84 -13.88 -6.38 -3.04
C GLU A 84 -13.73 -4.97 -3.62
N ILE A 85 -13.21 -4.03 -2.83
CA ILE A 85 -12.95 -2.68 -3.31
C ILE A 85 -11.91 -2.69 -4.43
N PHE A 86 -10.84 -3.48 -4.28
CA PHE A 86 -9.85 -3.63 -5.35
C PHE A 86 -10.48 -4.20 -6.63
N GLU A 87 -11.38 -5.16 -6.48
CA GLU A 87 -12.03 -5.79 -7.62
C GLU A 87 -12.97 -4.83 -8.35
N VAL A 88 -13.88 -4.16 -7.63
CA VAL A 88 -14.85 -3.26 -8.26
C VAL A 88 -14.23 -2.00 -8.83
N THR A 89 -13.07 -1.60 -8.35
CA THR A 89 -12.35 -0.43 -8.87
C THR A 89 -11.34 -0.78 -9.96
N GLY A 90 -11.13 -2.07 -10.23
CA GLY A 90 -10.16 -2.52 -11.22
C GLY A 90 -8.72 -2.54 -10.70
N PHE A 91 -8.50 -2.28 -9.43
CA PHE A 91 -7.15 -2.26 -8.86
C PHE A 91 -6.52 -3.66 -8.78
N CYS A 92 -7.33 -4.72 -8.79
CA CYS A 92 -6.78 -6.07 -8.85
C CYS A 92 -5.99 -6.34 -10.15
N ASP A 93 -6.22 -5.54 -11.19
CA ASP A 93 -5.45 -5.62 -12.43
C ASP A 93 -4.21 -4.71 -12.42
N ILE A 94 -4.14 -3.77 -11.47
CA ILE A 94 -3.05 -2.82 -11.35
C ILE A 94 -2.03 -3.28 -10.31
N LEU A 95 -2.53 -3.79 -9.18
CA LEU A 95 -1.71 -4.22 -8.05
C LEU A 95 -1.45 -5.72 -8.15
N THR A 96 -0.31 -6.15 -7.59
CA THR A 96 -0.04 -7.56 -7.37
C THR A 96 -0.56 -7.91 -5.98
N ILE A 97 -1.63 -8.71 -5.92
CA ILE A 97 -2.30 -9.06 -4.68
C ILE A 97 -2.05 -10.54 -4.38
N GLU A 98 -1.55 -10.81 -3.18
CA GLU A 98 -1.28 -12.18 -2.73
C GLU A 98 -2.00 -12.53 -1.43
#